data_6188593ed928d21e86fefd300fbf2cf6
#
_entry.id   6188593ed928d21e86fefd300fbf2cf6
#
_cell.length_a   1.000
_cell.length_b   1.000
_cell.length_c   1.000
_cell.angle_alpha   90.00
_cell.angle_beta   90.00
_cell.angle_gamma   90.00
#
_symmetry.space_group_name_H-M   'P 1'
#
loop_
_entity.id
_entity.type
_entity.pdbx_description
1 polymer ?
#
loop_
_entity_poly.entity_id
_entity_poly.type
_entity_poly.pdbx_seq_one_letter_code
_entity_poly.pdbx_strand_id
1 'polypeptide(L)'
;VTDIDRRTVLAGLASGVFLSGSRLAGLAQTSAAKPHRIDVHHHFAPPAWVTAVKGRPLLQPANTTWTPEKSLADMDRGGVALSLVSITNPGLWFGDAPMTRQLARACNEYGAKLVQDHPARFGVFAAMPLPDVDATLAEIAYAYDTLKVDGVGLFTSYGDKWLGHPSFRPVMEELNRRKAIVHVHPTAANCCRNLDYAPGVAPGSIEYGTDTTRAIMGVAFSGDAAKYPDIRFIWSHAGGSAPFLAARIEGASASAKDRLPSGFISEIRKFYYDLAGASNRGAVASLLELVKSSQILFGTDFPPGGSSTDYVKALSEMTLLNKNDLKAIDRDNAVRLIPRLAKT
;
A
#
# COMPACT_ATOMS: atom_id res chain seq x y z
N VAL A 1 60.58 9.07 9.13
CA VAL A 1 61.64 9.86 8.56
C VAL A 1 61.15 10.33 7.20
N THR A 2 60.72 11.56 6.92
CA THR A 2 61.20 12.89 7.18
C THR A 2 60.07 13.92 7.10
N ASP A 3 60.12 14.85 8.03
CA ASP A 3 59.51 16.15 8.01
C ASP A 3 59.79 16.94 6.74
N ILE A 4 58.83 17.75 6.23
CA ILE A 4 59.10 18.99 5.50
C ILE A 4 58.04 20.02 5.87
N ASP A 5 58.51 20.96 6.48
CA ASP A 5 58.34 22.26 7.04
C ASP A 5 57.35 23.19 6.33
N ARG A 6 56.64 23.94 7.19
CA ARG A 6 55.91 25.16 6.87
C ARG A 6 56.87 26.32 6.72
N ARG A 7 56.72 27.11 5.67
CA ARG A 7 56.83 28.59 5.69
C ARG A 7 57.15 29.19 4.32
N THR A 8 56.46 30.33 4.12
CA THR A 8 56.86 31.48 3.27
C THR A 8 56.51 31.35 1.77
N VAL A 9 55.86 32.30 1.09
CA VAL A 9 56.06 33.75 1.04
C VAL A 9 54.85 34.45 0.46
N LEU A 10 54.50 35.59 1.04
CA LEU A 10 53.71 36.69 0.46
C LEU A 10 54.50 37.40 -0.65
N ALA A 11 53.82 37.86 -1.68
CA ALA A 11 53.85 39.20 -2.26
C ALA A 11 53.65 39.23 -3.77
N GLY A 12 52.78 40.08 -4.26
CA GLY A 12 52.66 40.45 -5.68
C GLY A 12 51.30 41.06 -6.04
N LEU A 13 51.08 42.32 -5.60
CA LEU A 13 50.02 43.18 -6.13
C LEU A 13 50.31 43.54 -7.60
N ALA A 14 49.34 43.33 -8.49
CA ALA A 14 49.19 44.14 -9.68
C ALA A 14 47.72 44.15 -10.14
N SER A 15 47.21 45.37 -10.20
CA SER A 15 45.86 45.76 -10.59
C SER A 15 45.58 45.42 -12.04
N GLY A 16 44.47 44.75 -12.29
CA GLY A 16 43.88 44.62 -13.60
C GLY A 16 42.34 44.60 -13.49
N VAL A 17 41.71 45.75 -13.73
CA VAL A 17 40.27 45.92 -13.82
C VAL A 17 39.88 45.29 -15.16
N PHE A 18 39.29 44.12 -15.13
CA PHE A 18 38.52 43.58 -16.26
C PHE A 18 37.02 43.56 -15.84
N LEU A 19 36.27 44.46 -16.44
CA LEU A 19 34.80 44.36 -16.49
C LEU A 19 34.41 43.12 -17.28
N SER A 20 34.16 42.04 -16.61
CA SER A 20 33.54 40.88 -17.20
C SER A 20 32.07 40.85 -16.75
N GLY A 21 31.19 41.14 -17.70
CA GLY A 21 29.75 41.05 -17.50
C GLY A 21 29.33 39.69 -16.95
N SER A 22 28.88 39.67 -15.70
CA SER A 22 28.24 38.54 -15.10
C SER A 22 26.96 38.23 -15.88
N ARG A 23 27.02 37.29 -16.81
CA ARG A 23 25.83 36.60 -17.27
C ARG A 23 25.31 35.83 -16.04
N LEU A 24 24.32 36.38 -15.40
CA LEU A 24 23.41 35.63 -14.54
C LEU A 24 22.86 34.52 -15.42
N ALA A 25 23.50 33.32 -15.35
CA ALA A 25 22.86 32.11 -15.82
C ALA A 25 21.62 31.95 -14.95
N GLY A 26 20.47 32.37 -15.47
CA GLY A 26 19.18 32.05 -14.89
C GLY A 26 19.16 30.54 -14.72
N LEU A 27 19.21 30.09 -13.47
CA LEU A 27 18.78 28.75 -13.12
C LEU A 27 17.32 28.67 -13.61
N ALA A 28 17.16 28.09 -14.77
CA ALA A 28 15.84 27.68 -15.24
C ALA A 28 15.29 26.77 -14.11
N GLN A 29 14.41 27.33 -13.29
CA GLN A 29 13.53 26.52 -12.47
C GLN A 29 12.81 25.61 -13.46
N THR A 30 13.29 24.37 -13.60
CA THR A 30 12.51 23.32 -14.24
C THR A 30 11.20 23.30 -13.48
N SER A 31 10.12 23.74 -14.10
CA SER A 31 8.80 23.69 -13.53
C SER A 31 8.60 22.25 -13.08
N ALA A 32 8.48 22.04 -11.78
CA ALA A 32 8.23 20.72 -11.24
C ALA A 32 7.00 20.16 -11.98
N ALA A 33 7.13 18.99 -12.58
CA ALA A 33 6.02 18.35 -13.27
C ALA A 33 4.84 18.30 -12.30
N LYS A 34 3.63 18.65 -12.77
CA LYS A 34 2.44 18.62 -11.93
C LYS A 34 2.30 17.24 -11.29
N PRO A 35 1.99 17.16 -9.99
CA PRO A 35 1.70 15.89 -9.34
C PRO A 35 0.64 15.12 -10.13
N HIS A 36 0.89 13.85 -10.41
CA HIS A 36 -0.01 13.04 -11.26
C HIS A 36 -0.22 11.63 -10.77
N ARG A 37 0.67 11.12 -9.87
CA ARG A 37 0.58 9.74 -9.35
C ARG A 37 -0.59 9.58 -8.41
N ILE A 38 -1.16 8.38 -8.42
CA ILE A 38 -2.18 7.96 -7.45
C ILE A 38 -1.59 6.82 -6.64
N ASP A 39 -1.40 7.08 -5.36
CA ASP A 39 -0.88 6.13 -4.39
C ASP A 39 -2.05 5.36 -3.76
N VAL A 40 -2.15 4.06 -4.05
CA VAL A 40 -3.24 3.22 -3.52
C VAL A 40 -2.88 2.52 -2.21
N HIS A 41 -1.64 2.70 -1.73
CA HIS A 41 -1.16 2.08 -0.50
C HIS A 41 -0.45 3.12 0.37
N HIS A 42 -1.24 3.87 1.09
CA HIS A 42 -0.80 4.93 1.99
C HIS A 42 -1.51 4.77 3.32
N HIS A 43 -0.82 4.99 4.43
CA HIS A 43 -1.40 4.81 5.73
C HIS A 43 -1.64 6.12 6.44
N PHE A 44 -2.67 6.13 7.26
CA PHE A 44 -2.97 7.22 8.18
C PHE A 44 -3.09 6.68 9.60
N ALA A 45 -2.94 7.56 10.58
CA ALA A 45 -2.97 7.19 11.98
C ALA A 45 -3.92 8.11 12.78
N PRO A 46 -5.24 7.84 12.73
CA PRO A 46 -6.21 8.60 13.51
C PRO A 46 -5.88 8.61 14.99
N PRO A 47 -6.10 9.71 15.72
CA PRO A 47 -5.75 9.81 17.15
C PRO A 47 -6.36 8.71 18.03
N ALA A 48 -7.60 8.29 17.75
CA ALA A 48 -8.24 7.19 18.44
C ALA A 48 -7.48 5.86 18.24
N TRP A 49 -7.02 5.60 17.01
CA TRP A 49 -6.24 4.42 16.69
C TRP A 49 -4.87 4.47 17.37
N VAL A 50 -4.15 5.59 17.30
CA VAL A 50 -2.83 5.76 17.96
C VAL A 50 -2.94 5.47 19.45
N THR A 51 -3.99 5.96 20.10
CA THR A 51 -4.25 5.71 21.52
C THR A 51 -4.47 4.21 21.79
N ALA A 52 -5.28 3.54 20.97
CA ALA A 52 -5.64 2.12 21.16
C ALA A 52 -4.47 1.17 20.88
N VAL A 53 -3.53 1.55 20.02
CA VAL A 53 -2.41 0.67 19.62
C VAL A 53 -1.10 0.96 20.34
N LYS A 54 -1.05 1.97 21.19
CA LYS A 54 0.15 2.35 21.94
C LYS A 54 0.71 1.15 22.72
N GLY A 55 2.00 0.85 22.49
CA GLY A 55 2.70 -0.24 23.13
C GLY A 55 2.37 -1.65 22.61
N ARG A 56 1.54 -1.76 21.57
CA ARG A 56 1.23 -3.06 20.94
C ARG A 56 2.34 -3.52 20.01
N PRO A 57 2.56 -4.85 19.87
CA PRO A 57 3.45 -5.40 18.86
C PRO A 57 3.07 -4.92 17.46
N LEU A 58 4.03 -4.85 16.55
CA LEU A 58 3.90 -4.45 15.14
C LEU A 58 3.54 -2.97 14.90
N LEU A 59 3.33 -2.17 15.95
CA LEU A 59 3.17 -0.73 15.77
C LEU A 59 4.49 -0.13 15.26
N GLN A 60 4.45 0.44 14.07
CA GLN A 60 5.61 1.12 13.49
C GLN A 60 5.76 2.51 14.11
N PRO A 61 6.96 2.91 14.58
CA PRO A 61 7.17 4.22 15.19
C PRO A 61 6.75 5.40 14.30
N ALA A 62 6.92 5.28 12.99
CA ALA A 62 6.52 6.30 12.03
C ALA A 62 5.02 6.64 12.08
N ASN A 63 4.16 5.66 12.42
CA ASN A 63 2.71 5.87 12.52
C ASN A 63 2.33 6.70 13.76
N THR A 64 3.10 6.62 14.85
CA THR A 64 2.76 7.33 16.09
C THR A 64 2.90 8.85 15.97
N THR A 65 3.64 9.31 14.98
CA THR A 65 3.91 10.73 14.72
C THR A 65 3.33 11.21 13.39
N TRP A 66 2.47 10.41 12.77
CA TRP A 66 1.82 10.76 11.52
C TRP A 66 0.91 11.99 11.68
N THR A 67 0.89 12.85 10.66
CA THR A 67 -0.09 13.94 10.51
C THR A 67 -0.45 14.10 9.03
N PRO A 68 -1.60 14.72 8.70
CA PRO A 68 -1.95 15.02 7.31
C PRO A 68 -0.87 15.82 6.57
N GLU A 69 -0.25 16.80 7.26
CA GLU A 69 0.79 17.65 6.67
C GLU A 69 2.04 16.85 6.28
N LYS A 70 2.40 15.83 7.05
CA LYS A 70 3.52 14.94 6.70
C LYS A 70 3.22 14.15 5.44
N SER A 71 2.00 13.63 5.30
CA SER A 71 1.56 12.98 4.06
C SER A 71 1.60 13.95 2.88
N LEU A 72 0.99 15.12 3.02
CA LEU A 72 0.96 16.13 1.95
C LEU A 72 2.38 16.54 1.51
N ALA A 73 3.28 16.78 2.47
CA ALA A 73 4.66 17.14 2.18
C ALA A 73 5.42 16.00 1.45
N ASP A 74 5.17 14.72 1.80
CA ASP A 74 5.77 13.60 1.11
C ASP A 74 5.20 13.41 -0.30
N MET A 75 3.88 13.49 -0.43
CA MET A 75 3.19 13.44 -1.71
C MET A 75 3.69 14.52 -2.68
N ASP A 76 3.88 15.75 -2.18
CA ASP A 76 4.39 16.86 -3.02
C ASP A 76 5.81 16.57 -3.50
N ARG A 77 6.68 16.05 -2.65
CA ARG A 77 8.05 15.65 -3.03
C ARG A 77 8.08 14.53 -4.08
N GLY A 78 7.19 13.55 -3.94
CA GLY A 78 7.11 12.39 -4.87
C GLY A 78 6.25 12.64 -6.11
N GLY A 79 5.63 13.82 -6.25
CA GLY A 79 4.71 14.10 -7.35
C GLY A 79 3.45 13.22 -7.31
N VAL A 80 2.99 12.90 -6.08
CA VAL A 80 1.74 12.17 -5.83
C VAL A 80 0.59 13.15 -5.75
N ALA A 81 -0.37 13.02 -6.66
CA ALA A 81 -1.55 13.89 -6.70
C ALA A 81 -2.55 13.52 -5.62
N LEU A 82 -2.79 12.23 -5.43
CA LEU A 82 -3.75 11.72 -4.44
C LEU A 82 -3.25 10.41 -3.85
N SER A 83 -3.49 10.24 -2.53
CA SER A 83 -3.26 8.97 -1.81
C SER A 83 -4.56 8.41 -1.24
N LEU A 84 -4.78 7.11 -1.43
CA LEU A 84 -5.85 6.36 -0.77
C LEU A 84 -5.33 5.86 0.58
N VAL A 85 -5.86 6.41 1.66
CA VAL A 85 -5.38 6.07 3.00
C VAL A 85 -6.11 4.87 3.59
N SER A 86 -5.38 4.05 4.34
CA SER A 86 -5.90 2.90 5.08
C SER A 86 -5.21 2.75 6.44
N ILE A 87 -5.85 2.02 7.37
CA ILE A 87 -5.20 1.62 8.63
C ILE A 87 -4.17 0.53 8.34
N THR A 88 -3.03 0.62 9.02
CA THR A 88 -1.94 -0.37 8.96
C THR A 88 -1.86 -1.24 10.22
N ASN A 89 -0.78 -2.01 10.34
CA ASN A 89 -0.48 -2.79 11.53
C ASN A 89 -0.35 -1.90 12.79
N PRO A 90 -0.82 -2.40 13.92
CA PRO A 90 -1.33 -3.75 14.22
C PRO A 90 -2.83 -3.98 13.93
N GLY A 91 -3.48 -3.14 13.13
CA GLY A 91 -4.88 -3.26 12.77
C GLY A 91 -5.84 -2.76 13.87
N LEU A 92 -7.02 -3.37 13.96
CA LEU A 92 -8.07 -2.98 14.91
C LEU A 92 -8.46 -4.11 15.87
N TRP A 93 -8.19 -5.38 15.50
CA TRP A 93 -8.61 -6.53 16.27
C TRP A 93 -7.60 -6.93 17.35
N PHE A 94 -8.00 -6.79 18.61
CA PHE A 94 -7.19 -7.11 19.78
C PHE A 94 -7.90 -8.07 20.75
N GLY A 95 -8.90 -8.82 20.26
CA GLY A 95 -9.68 -9.73 21.09
C GLY A 95 -10.91 -9.09 21.76
N ASP A 96 -11.20 -7.82 21.50
CA ASP A 96 -12.30 -7.05 22.06
C ASP A 96 -13.21 -6.53 20.94
N ALA A 97 -14.37 -7.16 20.74
CA ALA A 97 -15.28 -6.80 19.67
C ALA A 97 -15.94 -5.42 19.85
N PRO A 98 -16.43 -5.04 21.03
CA PRO A 98 -16.93 -3.67 21.29
C PRO A 98 -15.91 -2.59 20.96
N MET A 99 -14.68 -2.73 21.43
CA MET A 99 -13.61 -1.79 21.15
C MET A 99 -13.30 -1.74 19.64
N THR A 100 -13.24 -2.88 18.97
CA THR A 100 -12.96 -2.96 17.52
C THR A 100 -14.01 -2.22 16.70
N ARG A 101 -15.30 -2.35 17.07
CA ARG A 101 -16.40 -1.63 16.40
C ARG A 101 -16.27 -0.12 16.56
N GLN A 102 -16.04 0.35 17.78
CA GLN A 102 -15.87 1.78 18.06
C GLN A 102 -14.65 2.35 17.33
N LEU A 103 -13.55 1.59 17.32
CA LEU A 103 -12.32 2.01 16.68
C LEU A 103 -12.44 2.06 15.15
N ALA A 104 -13.12 1.08 14.52
CA ALA A 104 -13.39 1.09 13.10
C ALA A 104 -14.19 2.35 12.71
N ARG A 105 -15.29 2.62 13.42
CA ARG A 105 -16.14 3.80 13.21
C ARG A 105 -15.32 5.09 13.34
N ALA A 106 -14.57 5.27 14.43
CA ALA A 106 -13.77 6.47 14.66
C ALA A 106 -12.70 6.68 13.57
N CYS A 107 -12.07 5.60 13.11
CA CYS A 107 -11.09 5.66 12.02
C CYS A 107 -11.75 6.07 10.70
N ASN A 108 -12.90 5.51 10.38
CA ASN A 108 -13.60 5.78 9.13
C ASN A 108 -14.15 7.21 9.08
N GLU A 109 -14.71 7.72 10.17
CA GLU A 109 -15.16 9.11 10.30
C GLU A 109 -13.99 10.10 10.18
N TYR A 110 -12.85 9.79 10.82
CA TYR A 110 -11.64 10.60 10.67
C TYR A 110 -11.14 10.59 9.21
N GLY A 111 -11.15 9.43 8.55
CA GLY A 111 -10.77 9.32 7.15
C GLY A 111 -11.69 10.11 6.22
N ALA A 112 -13.00 10.04 6.45
CA ALA A 112 -13.98 10.82 5.69
C ALA A 112 -13.78 12.33 5.89
N LYS A 113 -13.48 12.77 7.14
CA LYS A 113 -13.14 14.17 7.42
C LYS A 113 -11.85 14.58 6.71
N LEU A 114 -10.82 13.74 6.71
CA LEU A 114 -9.57 14.01 5.99
C LEU A 114 -9.81 14.23 4.49
N VAL A 115 -10.68 13.42 3.88
CA VAL A 115 -11.08 13.58 2.48
C VAL A 115 -11.87 14.87 2.28
N GLN A 116 -12.74 15.24 3.20
CA GLN A 116 -13.51 16.49 3.15
C GLN A 116 -12.61 17.72 3.25
N ASP A 117 -11.60 17.67 4.13
CA ASP A 117 -10.65 18.78 4.33
C ASP A 117 -9.67 18.91 3.13
N HIS A 118 -9.37 17.79 2.44
CA HIS A 118 -8.42 17.73 1.32
C HIS A 118 -8.96 16.89 0.14
N PRO A 119 -10.07 17.30 -0.52
CA PRO A 119 -10.83 16.44 -1.44
C PRO A 119 -10.06 16.00 -2.69
N ALA A 120 -9.05 16.76 -3.11
CA ALA A 120 -8.21 16.44 -4.26
C ALA A 120 -6.92 15.70 -3.89
N ARG A 121 -6.68 15.45 -2.61
CA ARG A 121 -5.40 14.88 -2.12
C ARG A 121 -5.58 13.52 -1.46
N PHE A 122 -6.74 13.22 -0.89
CA PHE A 122 -7.00 11.97 -0.21
C PHE A 122 -8.25 11.26 -0.71
N GLY A 123 -8.20 9.96 -0.63
CA GLY A 123 -9.31 9.05 -0.62
C GLY A 123 -9.15 8.07 0.54
N VAL A 124 -10.13 7.20 0.78
CA VAL A 124 -10.10 6.32 1.94
C VAL A 124 -10.59 4.91 1.62
N PHE A 125 -9.82 3.92 2.07
CA PHE A 125 -10.27 2.55 2.25
C PHE A 125 -10.72 2.37 3.71
N ALA A 126 -12.01 2.18 3.91
CA ALA A 126 -12.60 2.09 5.23
C ALA A 126 -12.15 0.84 5.98
N ALA A 127 -11.79 1.00 7.24
CA ALA A 127 -11.42 -0.09 8.12
C ALA A 127 -12.67 -0.85 8.61
N MET A 128 -12.59 -2.18 8.67
CA MET A 128 -13.71 -3.05 9.01
C MET A 128 -13.50 -3.75 10.36
N PRO A 129 -14.55 -3.89 11.18
CA PRO A 129 -14.45 -4.49 12.50
C PRO A 129 -14.50 -6.03 12.47
N LEU A 130 -13.92 -6.69 11.46
CA LEU A 130 -13.73 -8.13 11.49
C LEU A 130 -12.90 -8.54 12.72
N PRO A 131 -13.14 -9.73 13.30
CA PRO A 131 -13.96 -10.84 12.78
C PRO A 131 -15.46 -10.77 13.11
N ASP A 132 -15.99 -9.66 13.62
CA ASP A 132 -17.41 -9.47 13.89
C ASP A 132 -18.16 -9.20 12.57
N VAL A 133 -18.82 -10.23 12.06
CA VAL A 133 -19.46 -10.20 10.74
C VAL A 133 -20.63 -9.22 10.70
N ASP A 134 -21.51 -9.25 11.70
CA ASP A 134 -22.71 -8.40 11.72
C ASP A 134 -22.33 -6.92 11.82
N ALA A 135 -21.39 -6.61 12.70
CA ALA A 135 -20.85 -5.27 12.81
C ALA A 135 -20.13 -4.82 11.52
N THR A 136 -19.45 -5.75 10.84
CA THR A 136 -18.78 -5.45 9.56
C THR A 136 -19.79 -5.15 8.46
N LEU A 137 -20.89 -5.88 8.37
CA LEU A 137 -21.97 -5.58 7.41
C LEU A 137 -22.59 -4.19 7.65
N ALA A 138 -22.84 -3.86 8.92
CA ALA A 138 -23.34 -2.54 9.30
C ALA A 138 -22.32 -1.42 8.98
N GLU A 139 -21.03 -1.67 9.22
CA GLU A 139 -19.98 -0.69 8.93
C GLU A 139 -19.75 -0.51 7.43
N ILE A 140 -19.83 -1.57 6.61
CA ILE A 140 -19.81 -1.47 5.14
C ILE A 140 -20.93 -0.56 4.64
N ALA A 141 -22.16 -0.77 5.13
CA ALA A 141 -23.28 0.06 4.76
C ALA A 141 -23.02 1.54 5.13
N TYR A 142 -22.59 1.80 6.36
CA TYR A 142 -22.30 3.16 6.81
C TYR A 142 -21.17 3.82 6.01
N ALA A 143 -20.09 3.10 5.77
CA ALA A 143 -18.94 3.61 5.03
C ALA A 143 -19.31 4.01 3.59
N TYR A 144 -20.02 3.15 2.87
CA TYR A 144 -20.42 3.46 1.49
C TYR A 144 -21.59 4.44 1.41
N ASP A 145 -22.64 4.25 2.25
CA ASP A 145 -23.90 4.96 2.07
C ASP A 145 -23.89 6.35 2.77
N THR A 146 -23.06 6.52 3.83
CA THR A 146 -22.94 7.79 4.57
C THR A 146 -21.62 8.47 4.30
N LEU A 147 -20.49 7.78 4.50
CA LEU A 147 -19.17 8.39 4.39
C LEU A 147 -18.64 8.50 2.95
N LYS A 148 -19.24 7.76 1.99
CA LYS A 148 -18.89 7.78 0.57
C LYS A 148 -17.43 7.40 0.31
N VAL A 149 -16.97 6.35 0.98
CA VAL A 149 -15.60 5.84 0.86
C VAL A 149 -15.29 5.27 -0.53
N ASP A 150 -14.01 5.16 -0.88
CA ASP A 150 -13.54 4.63 -2.16
C ASP A 150 -13.54 3.12 -2.24
N GLY A 151 -13.41 2.49 -1.10
CA GLY A 151 -13.35 1.05 -0.95
C GLY A 151 -13.19 0.64 0.50
N VAL A 152 -12.78 -0.59 0.71
CA VAL A 152 -12.61 -1.21 2.03
C VAL A 152 -11.19 -1.69 2.20
N GLY A 153 -10.59 -1.41 3.36
CA GLY A 153 -9.32 -1.97 3.80
C GLY A 153 -9.55 -3.21 4.66
N LEU A 154 -9.06 -4.35 4.22
CA LEU A 154 -9.06 -5.59 5.00
C LEU A 154 -7.65 -6.01 5.36
N PHE A 155 -7.52 -6.77 6.44
CA PHE A 155 -6.28 -7.46 6.77
C PHE A 155 -6.31 -8.89 6.25
N THR A 156 -5.14 -9.46 5.99
CA THR A 156 -4.97 -10.85 5.55
C THR A 156 -5.58 -11.86 6.51
N SER A 157 -5.56 -11.54 7.81
CA SER A 157 -6.10 -12.41 8.85
C SER A 157 -6.65 -11.65 10.05
N TYR A 158 -7.55 -12.28 10.78
CA TYR A 158 -8.18 -11.79 12.01
C TYR A 158 -8.14 -12.90 13.06
N GLY A 159 -7.19 -12.83 13.97
CA GLY A 159 -6.91 -13.90 14.91
C GLY A 159 -6.31 -15.13 14.19
N ASP A 160 -7.04 -16.23 14.20
CA ASP A 160 -6.68 -17.50 13.56
C ASP A 160 -7.37 -17.74 12.19
N LYS A 161 -8.08 -16.74 11.68
CA LYS A 161 -8.85 -16.83 10.44
C LYS A 161 -8.28 -15.92 9.36
N TRP A 162 -7.85 -16.52 8.26
CA TRP A 162 -7.47 -15.78 7.04
C TRP A 162 -8.68 -15.45 6.19
N LEU A 163 -8.53 -14.50 5.29
CA LEU A 163 -9.53 -14.27 4.25
C LEU A 163 -9.77 -15.58 3.47
N GLY A 164 -11.02 -15.81 3.08
CA GLY A 164 -11.48 -17.11 2.55
C GLY A 164 -12.02 -18.04 3.64
N HIS A 165 -11.90 -17.70 4.94
CA HIS A 165 -12.56 -18.47 6.00
C HIS A 165 -14.09 -18.40 5.83
N PRO A 166 -14.83 -19.54 5.95
CA PRO A 166 -16.27 -19.59 5.67
C PRO A 166 -17.11 -18.59 6.47
N SER A 167 -16.68 -18.21 7.68
CA SER A 167 -17.39 -17.23 8.51
C SER A 167 -17.44 -15.82 7.89
N PHE A 168 -16.55 -15.51 6.95
CA PHE A 168 -16.49 -14.19 6.30
C PHE A 168 -17.32 -14.11 5.01
N ARG A 169 -17.96 -15.23 4.57
CA ARG A 169 -18.76 -15.25 3.34
C ARG A 169 -19.86 -14.19 3.27
N PRO A 170 -20.62 -13.90 4.34
CA PRO A 170 -21.63 -12.83 4.28
C PRO A 170 -21.00 -11.45 3.95
N VAL A 171 -19.79 -11.19 4.46
CA VAL A 171 -19.04 -9.97 4.16
C VAL A 171 -18.61 -9.96 2.69
N MET A 172 -18.10 -11.07 2.17
CA MET A 172 -17.72 -11.18 0.75
C MET A 172 -18.94 -11.01 -0.19
N GLU A 173 -20.09 -11.56 0.19
CA GLU A 173 -21.33 -11.40 -0.55
C GLU A 173 -21.76 -9.93 -0.66
N GLU A 174 -21.74 -9.21 0.45
CA GLU A 174 -22.08 -7.77 0.47
C GLU A 174 -21.07 -6.93 -0.30
N LEU A 175 -19.76 -7.22 -0.17
CA LEU A 175 -18.72 -6.56 -0.95
C LEU A 175 -18.89 -6.81 -2.46
N ASN A 176 -19.24 -8.04 -2.85
CA ASN A 176 -19.54 -8.37 -4.24
C ASN A 176 -20.76 -7.62 -4.76
N ARG A 177 -21.87 -7.59 -3.98
CA ARG A 177 -23.08 -6.86 -4.34
C ARG A 177 -22.80 -5.37 -4.58
N ARG A 178 -21.88 -4.79 -3.82
CA ARG A 178 -21.45 -3.38 -3.96
C ARG A 178 -20.38 -3.19 -5.04
N LYS A 179 -19.88 -4.24 -5.66
CA LYS A 179 -18.73 -4.20 -6.60
C LYS A 179 -17.53 -3.51 -5.96
N ALA A 180 -17.29 -3.83 -4.70
CA ALA A 180 -16.35 -3.15 -3.85
C ALA A 180 -14.90 -3.28 -4.33
N ILE A 181 -14.12 -2.22 -4.11
CA ILE A 181 -12.67 -2.27 -4.14
C ILE A 181 -12.20 -2.64 -2.74
N VAL A 182 -11.36 -3.66 -2.65
CA VAL A 182 -10.86 -4.19 -1.38
C VAL A 182 -9.35 -4.19 -1.41
N HIS A 183 -8.75 -3.27 -0.66
CA HIS A 183 -7.30 -3.26 -0.42
C HIS A 183 -6.99 -4.21 0.73
N VAL A 184 -6.08 -5.16 0.52
CA VAL A 184 -5.72 -6.16 1.53
C VAL A 184 -4.30 -5.92 2.01
N HIS A 185 -4.17 -5.58 3.29
CA HIS A 185 -2.89 -5.36 3.96
C HIS A 185 -2.50 -6.55 4.83
N PRO A 186 -1.23 -6.99 4.85
CA PRO A 186 -0.79 -8.07 5.72
C PRO A 186 -0.84 -7.68 7.19
N THR A 187 -0.92 -8.69 8.05
CA THR A 187 -0.70 -8.56 9.49
C THR A 187 0.12 -9.76 9.96
N ALA A 188 0.62 -9.75 11.20
CA ALA A 188 1.26 -10.93 11.74
C ALA A 188 0.22 -11.96 12.15
N ALA A 189 0.19 -13.07 11.46
CA ALA A 189 -0.64 -14.19 11.81
C ALA A 189 -0.23 -14.79 13.18
N ASN A 190 -1.21 -15.33 13.90
CA ASN A 190 -0.97 -15.95 15.20
C ASN A 190 0.08 -17.08 15.17
N CYS A 191 0.17 -17.82 14.07
CA CYS A 191 1.12 -18.91 13.89
C CYS A 191 2.60 -18.46 13.95
N CYS A 192 2.89 -17.17 13.72
CA CYS A 192 4.25 -16.69 13.47
C CYS A 192 4.68 -15.58 14.45
N ARG A 193 4.10 -15.58 15.66
CA ARG A 193 4.38 -14.55 16.67
C ARG A 193 5.56 -14.88 17.58
N ASN A 194 5.97 -16.13 17.62
CA ASN A 194 7.01 -16.63 18.52
C ASN A 194 8.33 -16.91 17.78
N LEU A 195 8.61 -16.17 16.73
CA LEU A 195 9.84 -16.32 15.99
C LEU A 195 10.92 -15.39 16.57
N ASP A 196 12.08 -15.97 16.89
CA ASP A 196 13.27 -15.20 17.19
C ASP A 196 13.89 -14.75 15.89
N TYR A 197 13.89 -13.45 15.66
CA TYR A 197 14.50 -12.85 14.48
C TYR A 197 16.01 -12.64 14.70
N ALA A 198 16.77 -12.74 13.64
CA ALA A 198 18.14 -12.30 13.65
C ALA A 198 18.23 -10.81 14.03
N PRO A 199 19.25 -10.37 14.79
CA PRO A 199 19.40 -8.98 15.16
C PRO A 199 19.33 -8.05 13.94
N GLY A 200 18.51 -7.01 14.00
CA GLY A 200 18.32 -6.03 12.93
C GLY A 200 17.30 -6.41 11.86
N VAL A 201 16.71 -7.60 11.91
CA VAL A 201 15.60 -7.99 11.03
C VAL A 201 14.28 -7.51 11.65
N ALA A 202 13.55 -6.67 10.94
CA ALA A 202 12.26 -6.18 11.42
C ALA A 202 11.22 -7.32 11.40
N PRO A 203 10.38 -7.45 12.46
CA PRO A 203 9.21 -8.30 12.43
C PRO A 203 8.34 -7.96 11.20
N GLY A 204 7.92 -8.97 10.46
CA GLY A 204 7.15 -8.77 9.24
C GLY A 204 7.96 -8.81 7.94
N SER A 205 9.29 -8.74 7.98
CA SER A 205 10.13 -8.81 6.78
C SER A 205 9.88 -10.06 5.92
N ILE A 206 9.52 -11.18 6.55
CA ILE A 206 9.16 -12.45 5.88
C ILE A 206 7.66 -12.70 6.01
N GLU A 207 7.12 -12.48 7.21
CA GLU A 207 5.75 -12.85 7.57
C GLU A 207 4.71 -12.12 6.74
N TYR A 208 4.91 -10.84 6.45
CA TYR A 208 3.94 -10.06 5.66
C TYR A 208 3.76 -10.61 4.25
N GLY A 209 4.85 -10.92 3.56
CA GLY A 209 4.78 -11.55 2.24
C GLY A 209 4.14 -12.94 2.28
N THR A 210 4.47 -13.72 3.31
CA THR A 210 3.92 -15.06 3.53
C THR A 210 2.44 -15.01 3.89
N ASP A 211 2.04 -14.08 4.74
CA ASP A 211 0.65 -13.92 5.19
C ASP A 211 -0.26 -13.45 4.04
N THR A 212 0.22 -12.51 3.22
CA THR A 212 -0.46 -12.10 1.98
C THR A 212 -0.66 -13.30 1.06
N THR A 213 0.35 -14.15 0.88
CA THR A 213 0.26 -15.37 0.08
C THR A 213 -0.80 -16.33 0.62
N ARG A 214 -0.85 -16.54 1.96
CA ARG A 214 -1.88 -17.37 2.61
C ARG A 214 -3.29 -16.84 2.37
N ALA A 215 -3.48 -15.53 2.47
CA ALA A 215 -4.78 -14.90 2.23
C ALA A 215 -5.22 -15.03 0.77
N ILE A 216 -4.32 -14.83 -0.19
CA ILE A 216 -4.59 -15.05 -1.61
C ILE A 216 -5.02 -16.51 -1.86
N MET A 217 -4.27 -17.46 -1.30
CA MET A 217 -4.64 -18.88 -1.37
C MET A 217 -6.00 -19.15 -0.72
N GLY A 218 -6.23 -18.57 0.45
CA GLY A 218 -7.50 -18.70 1.18
C GLY A 218 -8.69 -18.27 0.33
N VAL A 219 -8.63 -17.07 -0.26
CA VAL A 219 -9.71 -16.52 -1.12
C VAL A 219 -9.88 -17.36 -2.40
N ALA A 220 -8.80 -17.85 -2.98
CA ALA A 220 -8.89 -18.69 -4.18
C ALA A 220 -9.45 -20.08 -3.86
N PHE A 221 -8.85 -20.83 -2.92
CA PHE A 221 -9.20 -22.20 -2.62
C PHE A 221 -10.52 -22.37 -1.84
N SER A 222 -11.03 -21.30 -1.18
CA SER A 222 -12.41 -21.31 -0.66
C SER A 222 -13.46 -21.25 -1.75
N GLY A 223 -13.07 -20.86 -2.95
CA GLY A 223 -13.96 -20.56 -4.07
C GLY A 223 -14.50 -19.14 -4.06
N ASP A 224 -14.13 -18.31 -3.09
CA ASP A 224 -14.65 -16.94 -2.97
C ASP A 224 -14.23 -16.07 -4.16
N ALA A 225 -13.02 -16.28 -4.71
CA ALA A 225 -12.56 -15.55 -5.91
C ALA A 225 -13.44 -15.83 -7.15
N ALA A 226 -13.88 -17.06 -7.32
CA ALA A 226 -14.76 -17.45 -8.43
C ALA A 226 -16.22 -17.08 -8.18
N LYS A 227 -16.67 -17.21 -6.93
CA LYS A 227 -18.07 -16.94 -6.52
C LYS A 227 -18.41 -15.46 -6.48
N TYR A 228 -17.44 -14.60 -6.16
CA TYR A 228 -17.60 -13.16 -5.96
C TYR A 228 -16.77 -12.34 -6.95
N PRO A 229 -17.01 -12.46 -8.27
CA PRO A 229 -16.15 -11.92 -9.32
C PRO A 229 -16.20 -10.39 -9.42
N ASP A 230 -17.18 -9.74 -8.80
CA ASP A 230 -17.31 -8.28 -8.83
C ASP A 230 -16.46 -7.59 -7.74
N ILE A 231 -15.90 -8.33 -6.79
CA ILE A 231 -14.93 -7.78 -5.84
C ILE A 231 -13.61 -7.51 -6.57
N ARG A 232 -13.12 -6.29 -6.47
CA ARG A 232 -11.81 -5.89 -7.03
C ARG A 232 -10.77 -5.85 -5.94
N PHE A 233 -10.08 -6.97 -5.75
CA PHE A 233 -9.00 -7.06 -4.78
C PHE A 233 -7.76 -6.35 -5.26
N ILE A 234 -7.17 -5.51 -4.40
CA ILE A 234 -5.82 -4.96 -4.51
C ILE A 234 -4.99 -5.64 -3.42
N TRP A 235 -4.06 -6.49 -3.83
CA TRP A 235 -3.15 -7.16 -2.91
C TRP A 235 -1.88 -6.34 -2.73
N SER A 236 -1.55 -6.03 -1.48
CA SER A 236 -0.38 -5.25 -1.14
C SER A 236 0.93 -5.98 -1.43
N HIS A 237 2.01 -5.19 -1.59
CA HIS A 237 3.39 -5.68 -1.70
C HIS A 237 3.58 -6.71 -2.82
N ALA A 238 3.07 -6.42 -4.02
CA ALA A 238 3.09 -7.31 -5.19
C ALA A 238 2.44 -8.69 -4.94
N GLY A 239 1.52 -8.80 -3.97
CA GLY A 239 0.91 -10.08 -3.60
C GLY A 239 1.83 -10.99 -2.77
N GLY A 240 2.85 -10.42 -2.13
CA GLY A 240 3.81 -11.15 -1.31
C GLY A 240 4.61 -12.17 -2.13
N SER A 241 4.64 -13.41 -1.67
CA SER A 241 5.32 -14.51 -2.36
C SER A 241 4.42 -15.26 -3.36
N ALA A 242 3.14 -14.89 -3.49
CA ALA A 242 2.19 -15.62 -4.33
C ALA A 242 2.61 -15.68 -5.82
N PRO A 243 3.11 -14.62 -6.47
CA PRO A 243 3.57 -14.70 -7.86
C PRO A 243 4.72 -15.69 -8.03
N PHE A 244 5.70 -15.69 -7.13
CA PHE A 244 6.83 -16.62 -7.17
C PHE A 244 6.40 -18.08 -6.95
N LEU A 245 5.42 -18.31 -6.06
CA LEU A 245 4.92 -19.63 -5.71
C LEU A 245 3.77 -20.12 -6.61
N ALA A 246 3.30 -19.31 -7.55
CA ALA A 246 2.08 -19.57 -8.31
C ALA A 246 2.06 -20.93 -8.97
N ALA A 247 3.12 -21.31 -9.68
CA ALA A 247 3.22 -22.61 -10.35
C ALA A 247 3.23 -23.79 -9.36
N ARG A 248 3.87 -23.64 -8.19
CA ARG A 248 3.85 -24.66 -7.14
C ARG A 248 2.45 -24.85 -6.55
N ILE A 249 1.74 -23.73 -6.31
CA ILE A 249 0.39 -23.74 -5.73
C ILE A 249 -0.63 -24.26 -6.76
N GLU A 250 -0.45 -23.95 -8.05
CA GLU A 250 -1.29 -24.46 -9.13
C GLU A 250 -1.43 -25.99 -9.12
N GLY A 251 -0.37 -26.69 -8.74
CA GLY A 251 -0.41 -28.16 -8.61
C GLY A 251 -1.50 -28.69 -7.67
N ALA A 252 -1.93 -27.89 -6.69
CA ALA A 252 -3.01 -28.23 -5.77
C ALA A 252 -4.43 -27.99 -6.36
N SER A 253 -4.56 -27.28 -7.47
CA SER A 253 -5.86 -26.94 -8.08
C SER A 253 -6.65 -28.17 -8.52
N ALA A 254 -5.96 -29.26 -8.86
CA ALA A 254 -6.60 -30.53 -9.25
C ALA A 254 -7.53 -31.10 -8.15
N SER A 255 -7.20 -30.85 -6.88
CA SER A 255 -8.00 -31.28 -5.71
C SER A 255 -9.14 -30.34 -5.35
N ALA A 256 -9.29 -29.22 -6.06
CA ALA A 256 -10.24 -28.15 -5.76
C ALA A 256 -11.03 -27.69 -7.01
N LYS A 257 -11.23 -28.56 -8.00
CA LYS A 257 -11.86 -28.22 -9.28
C LYS A 257 -13.27 -27.65 -9.15
N ASP A 258 -14.00 -28.05 -8.13
CA ASP A 258 -15.33 -27.55 -7.77
C ASP A 258 -15.31 -26.06 -7.37
N ARG A 259 -14.22 -25.57 -6.80
CA ARG A 259 -14.01 -24.21 -6.29
C ARG A 259 -13.08 -23.39 -7.17
N LEU A 260 -12.18 -24.03 -7.89
CA LEU A 260 -11.19 -23.45 -8.81
C LEU A 260 -11.31 -24.09 -10.20
N PRO A 261 -12.43 -23.90 -10.91
CA PRO A 261 -12.68 -24.58 -12.19
C PRO A 261 -11.61 -24.25 -13.24
N SER A 262 -11.04 -23.06 -13.19
CA SER A 262 -10.00 -22.58 -14.11
C SER A 262 -8.57 -22.63 -13.54
N GLY A 263 -8.39 -23.18 -12.32
CA GLY A 263 -7.11 -23.26 -11.61
C GLY A 263 -6.75 -22.02 -10.83
N PHE A 264 -5.78 -22.15 -9.92
CA PHE A 264 -5.34 -21.09 -9.01
C PHE A 264 -4.77 -19.88 -9.75
N ILE A 265 -3.87 -20.11 -10.69
CA ILE A 265 -3.24 -19.04 -11.48
C ILE A 265 -4.30 -18.22 -12.22
N SER A 266 -5.30 -18.88 -12.78
CA SER A 266 -6.39 -18.20 -13.51
C SER A 266 -7.19 -17.28 -12.60
N GLU A 267 -7.44 -17.68 -11.35
CA GLU A 267 -8.17 -16.86 -10.38
C GLU A 267 -7.34 -15.64 -9.93
N ILE A 268 -6.09 -15.86 -9.55
CA ILE A 268 -5.26 -14.76 -9.03
C ILE A 268 -4.81 -13.77 -10.12
N ARG A 269 -4.89 -14.14 -11.38
CA ARG A 269 -4.71 -13.23 -12.53
C ARG A 269 -5.83 -12.21 -12.68
N LYS A 270 -6.93 -12.36 -11.99
CA LYS A 270 -8.04 -11.39 -11.99
C LYS A 270 -7.83 -10.23 -11.02
N PHE A 271 -6.88 -10.36 -10.09
CA PHE A 271 -6.63 -9.40 -9.03
C PHE A 271 -5.73 -8.24 -9.50
N TYR A 272 -5.72 -7.18 -8.70
CA TYR A 272 -4.80 -6.07 -8.79
C TYR A 272 -3.74 -6.20 -7.69
N TYR A 273 -2.59 -5.58 -7.94
CA TYR A 273 -1.42 -5.65 -7.05
C TYR A 273 -0.76 -4.28 -6.95
N ASP A 274 -0.43 -3.82 -5.76
CA ASP A 274 0.38 -2.62 -5.60
C ASP A 274 1.88 -2.95 -5.47
N LEU A 275 2.73 -1.94 -5.63
CA LEU A 275 4.18 -2.09 -5.57
C LEU A 275 4.81 -1.53 -4.31
N ALA A 276 4.02 -1.19 -3.29
CA ALA A 276 4.55 -0.77 -1.99
C ALA A 276 5.50 -1.84 -1.43
N GLY A 277 6.66 -1.44 -0.94
CA GLY A 277 7.69 -2.39 -0.45
C GLY A 277 8.24 -3.38 -1.49
N ALA A 278 7.75 -3.36 -2.73
CA ALA A 278 8.06 -4.31 -3.79
C ALA A 278 8.57 -3.67 -5.09
N SER A 279 8.93 -2.38 -5.07
CA SER A 279 9.45 -1.65 -6.22
C SER A 279 10.90 -2.05 -6.56
N ASN A 280 11.17 -3.35 -6.66
CA ASN A 280 12.47 -3.92 -7.02
C ASN A 280 12.34 -4.90 -8.19
N ARG A 281 13.45 -5.12 -8.90
CA ARG A 281 13.46 -5.93 -10.12
C ARG A 281 12.93 -7.35 -9.92
N GLY A 282 13.27 -8.01 -8.81
CA GLY A 282 12.86 -9.39 -8.56
C GLY A 282 11.35 -9.53 -8.36
N ALA A 283 10.77 -8.66 -7.53
CA ALA A 283 9.33 -8.65 -7.28
C ALA A 283 8.53 -8.29 -8.54
N VAL A 284 8.95 -7.22 -9.24
CA VAL A 284 8.27 -6.77 -10.47
C VAL A 284 8.37 -7.84 -11.58
N ALA A 285 9.53 -8.48 -11.77
CA ALA A 285 9.67 -9.56 -12.75
C ALA A 285 8.73 -10.72 -12.45
N SER A 286 8.71 -11.18 -11.19
CA SER A 286 7.80 -12.27 -10.77
C SER A 286 6.33 -11.91 -10.96
N LEU A 287 5.96 -10.66 -10.67
CA LEU A 287 4.59 -10.18 -10.83
C LEU A 287 4.19 -10.09 -12.32
N LEU A 288 5.09 -9.64 -13.20
CA LEU A 288 4.83 -9.54 -14.64
C LEU A 288 4.68 -10.91 -15.33
N GLU A 289 5.25 -11.99 -14.77
CA GLU A 289 4.96 -13.36 -15.22
C GLU A 289 3.52 -13.78 -14.87
N LEU A 290 2.94 -13.21 -13.85
CA LEU A 290 1.59 -13.53 -13.40
C LEU A 290 0.54 -12.63 -14.07
N VAL A 291 0.72 -11.31 -14.08
CA VAL A 291 -0.27 -10.32 -14.53
C VAL A 291 0.32 -9.31 -15.50
N LYS A 292 -0.55 -8.62 -16.24
CA LYS A 292 -0.16 -7.51 -17.10
C LYS A 292 0.09 -6.24 -16.27
N SER A 293 0.93 -5.33 -16.77
CA SER A 293 1.16 -4.02 -16.16
C SER A 293 -0.14 -3.24 -15.88
N SER A 294 -1.20 -3.51 -16.64
CA SER A 294 -2.53 -2.93 -16.43
C SER A 294 -3.25 -3.31 -15.13
N GLN A 295 -2.72 -4.27 -14.38
CA GLN A 295 -3.23 -4.71 -13.07
C GLN A 295 -2.30 -4.34 -11.92
N ILE A 296 -1.23 -3.61 -12.23
CA ILE A 296 -0.26 -3.15 -11.25
C ILE A 296 -0.55 -1.67 -10.91
N LEU A 297 -0.46 -1.33 -9.63
CA LEU A 297 -0.80 -0.02 -9.09
C LEU A 297 0.40 0.56 -8.33
N PHE A 298 0.53 1.88 -8.36
CA PHE A 298 1.52 2.58 -7.56
C PHE A 298 1.12 2.58 -6.08
N GLY A 299 2.06 2.26 -5.20
CA GLY A 299 1.89 2.27 -3.75
C GLY A 299 3.20 2.58 -3.04
N THR A 300 3.14 3.25 -1.90
CA THR A 300 4.32 3.68 -1.14
C THR A 300 4.48 3.03 0.23
N ASP A 301 3.39 2.56 0.82
CA ASP A 301 3.37 2.12 2.23
C ASP A 301 3.82 3.24 3.20
N PHE A 302 3.69 4.52 2.79
CA PHE A 302 4.01 5.65 3.68
C PHE A 302 3.07 5.67 4.91
N PRO A 303 3.54 5.99 6.13
CA PRO A 303 4.89 6.40 6.49
C PRO A 303 5.86 5.25 6.77
N PRO A 304 5.45 4.00 7.13
CA PRO A 304 6.42 2.96 7.50
C PRO A 304 7.31 2.50 6.33
N GLY A 305 6.78 2.53 5.11
CA GLY A 305 7.52 2.14 3.90
C GLY A 305 8.58 3.15 3.44
N GLY A 306 8.64 4.33 4.03
CA GLY A 306 9.58 5.37 3.64
C GLY A 306 8.97 6.46 2.76
N SER A 307 9.81 7.19 2.02
CA SER A 307 9.37 8.33 1.22
C SER A 307 8.86 7.90 -0.17
N SER A 308 7.82 8.57 -0.65
CA SER A 308 7.31 8.41 -2.01
C SER A 308 8.38 8.66 -3.09
N THR A 309 9.37 9.52 -2.81
CA THR A 309 10.49 9.79 -3.74
C THR A 309 11.33 8.55 -4.01
N ASP A 310 11.51 7.68 -3.03
CA ASP A 310 12.31 6.46 -3.18
C ASP A 310 11.62 5.46 -4.10
N TYR A 311 10.30 5.31 -3.98
CA TYR A 311 9.48 4.47 -4.86
C TYR A 311 9.44 5.00 -6.29
N VAL A 312 9.26 6.31 -6.45
CA VAL A 312 9.29 6.98 -7.76
C VAL A 312 10.63 6.78 -8.44
N LYS A 313 11.74 6.95 -7.71
CA LYS A 313 13.09 6.70 -8.23
C LYS A 313 13.25 5.23 -8.65
N ALA A 314 12.93 4.29 -7.77
CA ALA A 314 13.08 2.86 -8.05
C ALA A 314 12.28 2.44 -9.29
N LEU A 315 11.05 2.93 -9.47
CA LEU A 315 10.24 2.64 -10.66
C LEU A 315 10.78 3.32 -11.91
N SER A 316 11.29 4.56 -11.83
CA SER A 316 11.85 5.27 -12.99
C SER A 316 13.14 4.60 -13.52
N GLU A 317 13.88 3.92 -12.66
CA GLU A 317 15.09 3.17 -12.99
C GLU A 317 14.79 1.71 -13.39
N MET A 318 13.52 1.28 -13.33
CA MET A 318 13.09 -0.09 -13.59
C MET A 318 13.07 -0.41 -15.08
N THR A 319 14.07 -1.13 -15.55
CA THR A 319 14.22 -1.49 -16.99
C THR A 319 13.22 -2.52 -17.51
N LEU A 320 12.45 -3.16 -16.61
CA LEU A 320 11.39 -4.11 -16.97
C LEU A 320 10.10 -3.43 -17.45
N LEU A 321 9.95 -2.13 -17.15
CA LEU A 321 8.75 -1.35 -17.44
C LEU A 321 9.08 -0.30 -18.50
N ASN A 322 8.30 -0.24 -19.56
CA ASN A 322 8.40 0.84 -20.52
C ASN A 322 7.62 2.08 -20.05
N LYS A 323 7.71 3.18 -20.79
CA LYS A 323 7.05 4.46 -20.43
C LYS A 323 5.53 4.35 -20.32
N ASN A 324 4.90 3.49 -21.13
CA ASN A 324 3.45 3.30 -21.09
C ASN A 324 3.06 2.48 -19.85
N ASP A 325 3.85 1.48 -19.49
CA ASP A 325 3.66 0.71 -18.27
C ASP A 325 3.78 1.60 -17.02
N LEU A 326 4.82 2.45 -16.97
CA LEU A 326 5.01 3.41 -15.87
C LEU A 326 3.84 4.38 -15.76
N LYS A 327 3.38 4.96 -16.89
CA LYS A 327 2.20 5.84 -16.90
C LYS A 327 0.95 5.13 -16.39
N ALA A 328 0.75 3.88 -16.83
CA ALA A 328 -0.39 3.08 -16.39
C ALA A 328 -0.34 2.77 -14.89
N ILE A 329 0.82 2.36 -14.38
CA ILE A 329 1.05 2.05 -12.95
C ILE A 329 0.91 3.33 -12.10
N ASP A 330 1.54 4.42 -12.53
CA ASP A 330 1.52 5.69 -11.81
C ASP A 330 0.10 6.25 -11.62
N ARG A 331 -0.83 6.02 -12.58
CA ARG A 331 -2.14 6.66 -12.55
C ARG A 331 -3.27 5.89 -13.24
N ASP A 332 -3.10 5.54 -14.52
CA ASP A 332 -4.23 5.18 -15.39
C ASP A 332 -4.97 3.94 -14.89
N ASN A 333 -4.25 3.00 -14.27
CA ASN A 333 -4.84 1.79 -13.69
C ASN A 333 -5.72 2.10 -12.48
N ALA A 334 -5.26 3.00 -11.59
CA ALA A 334 -6.05 3.44 -10.44
C ALA A 334 -7.31 4.20 -10.87
N VAL A 335 -7.20 5.09 -11.88
CA VAL A 335 -8.34 5.81 -12.44
C VAL A 335 -9.37 4.84 -13.07
N ARG A 336 -8.91 3.82 -13.79
CA ARG A 336 -9.81 2.81 -14.37
C ARG A 336 -10.54 2.01 -13.28
N LEU A 337 -9.86 1.72 -12.18
CA LEU A 337 -10.43 1.00 -11.04
C LEU A 337 -11.39 1.87 -10.23
N ILE A 338 -11.06 3.16 -10.05
CA ILE A 338 -11.82 4.14 -9.25
C ILE A 338 -12.05 5.39 -10.13
N PRO A 339 -13.12 5.42 -10.96
CA PRO A 339 -13.30 6.47 -11.97
C PRO A 339 -13.37 7.90 -11.42
N ARG A 340 -13.79 8.11 -10.16
CA ARG A 340 -13.80 9.46 -9.57
C ARG A 340 -12.42 10.10 -9.51
N LEU A 341 -11.35 9.29 -9.45
CA LEU A 341 -9.96 9.76 -9.41
C LEU A 341 -9.48 10.39 -10.73
N ALA A 342 -10.25 10.31 -11.79
CA ALA A 342 -9.95 11.00 -13.05
C ALA A 342 -9.92 12.53 -12.91
N LYS A 343 -10.60 13.05 -11.89
CA LYS A 343 -10.74 14.49 -11.64
C LYS A 343 -9.65 15.09 -10.75
N THR A 344 -8.68 14.29 -10.31
CA THR A 344 -7.60 14.69 -9.38
C THR A 344 -6.30 15.03 -10.12
#